data_2f6f426607f986fef4e35060e13ba879
#
_entry.id   2f6f426607f986fef4e35060e13ba879
#
_cell.length_a   1.000
_cell.length_b   1.000
_cell.length_c   1.000
_cell.angle_alpha   90.00
_cell.angle_beta   90.00
_cell.angle_gamma   90.00
#
_symmetry.space_group_name_H-M   'P 1'
#
loop_
_entity.id
_entity.type
_entity.pdbx_description
1 polymer ?
#
loop_
_entity_poly.entity_id
_entity_poly.type
_entity_poly.pdbx_seq_one_letter_code
_entity_poly.pdbx_strand_id
1 'polypeptide(L)'
;MNRVARVVLAALTILLPLAGCSSPGSDLPPVPPTQNLSSYRLGAGDNLDIRVLGANELNGRYIVQDDGTIRMLMIGKVPAAGLTSEMLAGNIAEMLRAGRYITKPFVSVSVVTYRPFYILGEVARPGAYPYASGMRVLSAVADAAGYTYRANQNFVVITRDGKDGRAGVLASIQPDDIIRVPERYF
;
A
#
# COMPACT_ATOMS: atom_id res chain seq x y z
N MET A 1 -73.47 21.86 -38.18
CA MET A 1 -72.40 20.85 -38.56
C MET A 1 -71.16 21.26 -37.88
N ASN A 2 -70.84 20.60 -36.76
CA ASN A 2 -69.94 21.04 -35.72
C ASN A 2 -68.58 20.29 -35.84
N ARG A 3 -67.53 21.00 -35.95
CA ARG A 3 -66.17 20.42 -35.73
C ARG A 3 -65.64 20.94 -34.42
N VAL A 4 -65.72 20.09 -33.41
CA VAL A 4 -65.11 20.32 -32.12
C VAL A 4 -63.62 20.09 -32.23
N ALA A 5 -62.89 21.17 -32.14
CA ALA A 5 -61.39 21.10 -32.07
C ALA A 5 -61.00 20.57 -30.67
N ARG A 6 -60.43 19.39 -30.63
CA ARG A 6 -59.78 18.84 -29.42
C ARG A 6 -58.34 19.43 -29.32
N VAL A 7 -58.18 20.35 -28.40
CA VAL A 7 -56.86 20.82 -27.98
C VAL A 7 -56.29 19.77 -27.04
N VAL A 8 -55.31 19.00 -27.49
CA VAL A 8 -54.49 18.09 -26.66
C VAL A 8 -53.36 18.89 -26.08
N LEU A 9 -53.47 19.25 -24.82
CA LEU A 9 -52.39 19.88 -24.06
C LEU A 9 -51.36 18.79 -23.65
N ALA A 10 -50.28 18.68 -24.40
CA ALA A 10 -49.18 17.80 -24.06
C ALA A 10 -48.37 18.43 -22.92
N ALA A 11 -48.58 17.95 -21.70
CA ALA A 11 -47.75 18.27 -20.55
C ALA A 11 -46.40 17.58 -20.70
N LEU A 12 -45.38 18.34 -21.15
CA LEU A 12 -43.99 17.90 -21.21
C LEU A 12 -43.40 17.93 -19.79
N THR A 13 -43.46 16.80 -19.10
CA THR A 13 -42.80 16.61 -17.80
C THR A 13 -41.29 16.50 -18.01
N ILE A 14 -40.58 17.59 -17.77
CA ILE A 14 -39.09 17.60 -17.75
C ILE A 14 -38.67 16.88 -16.49
N LEU A 15 -38.25 15.62 -16.63
CA LEU A 15 -37.57 14.84 -15.60
C LEU A 15 -36.12 15.35 -15.49
N LEU A 16 -35.88 16.28 -14.56
CA LEU A 16 -34.49 16.64 -14.22
C LEU A 16 -33.84 15.43 -13.52
N PRO A 17 -32.72 14.92 -14.02
CA PRO A 17 -31.94 13.94 -13.25
C PRO A 17 -31.37 14.65 -12.01
N LEU A 18 -31.76 14.20 -10.82
CA LEU A 18 -31.06 14.54 -9.59
C LEU A 18 -29.66 13.91 -9.71
N ALA A 19 -28.65 14.72 -10.05
CA ALA A 19 -27.26 14.33 -9.91
C ALA A 19 -26.99 14.11 -8.41
N GLY A 20 -27.03 12.86 -7.98
CA GLY A 20 -26.69 12.47 -6.61
C GLY A 20 -25.25 12.88 -6.34
N CYS A 21 -25.02 13.69 -5.32
CA CYS A 21 -23.69 14.00 -4.80
C CYS A 21 -23.10 12.71 -4.20
N SER A 22 -22.30 11.98 -4.98
CA SER A 22 -21.52 10.86 -4.45
C SER A 22 -20.24 11.39 -3.77
N SER A 23 -19.88 10.81 -2.62
CA SER A 23 -18.62 11.14 -1.96
C SER A 23 -17.45 10.83 -2.89
N PRO A 24 -16.39 11.70 -2.97
CA PRO A 24 -15.23 11.44 -3.80
C PRO A 24 -14.60 10.07 -3.51
N GLY A 25 -14.46 9.24 -4.54
CA GLY A 25 -13.90 7.90 -4.43
C GLY A 25 -14.90 6.79 -4.10
N SER A 26 -16.21 7.09 -4.02
CA SER A 26 -17.24 6.06 -3.77
C SER A 26 -17.39 5.06 -4.92
N ASP A 27 -17.00 5.46 -6.11
CA ASP A 27 -17.08 4.73 -7.39
C ASP A 27 -15.77 4.01 -7.76
N LEU A 28 -14.71 4.18 -6.95
CA LEU A 28 -13.45 3.49 -7.19
C LEU A 28 -13.58 1.97 -6.97
N PRO A 29 -12.85 1.15 -7.75
CA PRO A 29 -12.81 -0.29 -7.54
C PRO A 29 -12.24 -0.63 -6.16
N PRO A 30 -12.59 -1.80 -5.60
CA PRO A 30 -11.98 -2.26 -4.34
C PRO A 30 -10.46 -2.37 -4.48
N VAL A 31 -9.73 -2.01 -3.41
CA VAL A 31 -8.29 -2.30 -3.32
C VAL A 31 -8.10 -3.82 -3.41
N PRO A 32 -7.17 -4.31 -4.23
CA PRO A 32 -6.84 -5.73 -4.27
C PRO A 32 -6.55 -6.27 -2.86
N PRO A 33 -6.98 -7.49 -2.54
CA PRO A 33 -6.71 -8.07 -1.22
C PRO A 33 -5.21 -8.09 -0.96
N THR A 34 -4.83 -7.75 0.26
CA THR A 34 -3.43 -7.79 0.69
C THR A 34 -2.95 -9.23 0.63
N GLN A 35 -1.89 -9.44 -0.12
CA GLN A 35 -1.20 -10.71 -0.13
C GLN A 35 -0.60 -10.95 1.27
N ASN A 36 -0.48 -12.22 1.68
CA ASN A 36 0.15 -12.58 2.95
C ASN A 36 1.57 -11.98 3.04
N LEU A 37 2.08 -11.75 4.25
CA LEU A 37 3.42 -11.19 4.46
C LEU A 37 4.57 -11.96 3.80
N SER A 38 4.36 -13.26 3.53
CA SER A 38 5.27 -14.08 2.70
C SER A 38 5.40 -13.56 1.27
N SER A 39 4.53 -12.64 0.84
CA SER A 39 4.55 -12.02 -0.48
C SER A 39 4.96 -10.55 -0.47
N TYR A 40 5.33 -10.00 0.72
CA TYR A 40 5.85 -8.63 0.77
C TYR A 40 7.07 -8.49 -0.13
N ARG A 41 7.04 -7.47 -0.98
CA ARG A 41 8.16 -7.18 -1.88
C ARG A 41 8.96 -6.00 -1.35
N LEU A 42 10.23 -6.27 -1.18
CA LEU A 42 11.20 -5.29 -0.71
C LEU A 42 11.23 -4.09 -1.65
N GLY A 43 11.49 -2.92 -1.09
CA GLY A 43 11.64 -1.68 -1.84
C GLY A 43 12.66 -0.75 -1.22
N ALA A 44 13.01 0.32 -1.94
CA ALA A 44 13.97 1.31 -1.47
C ALA A 44 13.54 1.89 -0.11
N GLY A 45 14.48 1.96 0.84
CA GLY A 45 14.23 2.40 2.22
C GLY A 45 13.94 1.30 3.22
N ASP A 46 13.68 0.05 2.80
CA ASP A 46 13.53 -1.07 3.73
C ASP A 46 14.85 -1.39 4.44
N ASN A 47 14.79 -1.61 5.76
CA ASN A 47 15.93 -2.07 6.54
C ASN A 47 15.84 -3.58 6.77
N LEU A 48 16.91 -4.27 6.41
CA LEU A 48 17.03 -5.72 6.46
C LEU A 48 18.09 -6.14 7.49
N ASP A 49 17.83 -7.20 8.24
CA ASP A 49 18.87 -7.95 8.98
C ASP A 49 19.19 -9.20 8.16
N ILE A 50 20.44 -9.31 7.73
CA ILE A 50 20.92 -10.44 6.92
C ILE A 50 21.92 -11.22 7.76
N ARG A 51 21.73 -12.54 7.79
CA ARG A 51 22.59 -13.48 8.49
C ARG A 51 23.08 -14.54 7.52
N VAL A 52 24.39 -14.73 7.48
CA VAL A 52 25.06 -15.76 6.69
C VAL A 52 25.77 -16.69 7.63
N LEU A 53 25.36 -17.95 7.69
CA LEU A 53 25.98 -18.92 8.58
C LEU A 53 27.42 -19.21 8.13
N GLY A 54 28.36 -19.04 9.05
CA GLY A 54 29.79 -19.29 8.80
C GLY A 54 30.53 -18.11 8.17
N ALA A 55 29.87 -16.93 8.01
CA ALA A 55 30.50 -15.71 7.50
C ALA A 55 30.00 -14.49 8.29
N ASN A 56 30.51 -14.35 9.52
CA ASN A 56 30.06 -13.31 10.45
C ASN A 56 30.28 -11.89 9.92
N GLU A 57 31.28 -11.69 9.09
CA GLU A 57 31.61 -10.43 8.43
C GLU A 57 30.51 -9.96 7.44
N LEU A 58 29.66 -10.86 6.99
CA LEU A 58 28.50 -10.56 6.13
C LEU A 58 27.21 -10.32 6.93
N ASN A 59 27.24 -10.60 8.24
CA ASN A 59 26.09 -10.39 9.10
C ASN A 59 25.91 -8.91 9.42
N GLY A 60 24.69 -8.40 9.30
CA GLY A 60 24.43 -7.02 9.65
C GLY A 60 23.13 -6.46 9.10
N ARG A 61 22.96 -5.16 9.34
CA ARG A 61 21.84 -4.39 8.80
C ARG A 61 22.21 -3.82 7.45
N TYR A 62 21.29 -3.98 6.52
CA TYR A 62 21.40 -3.51 5.15
C TYR A 62 20.18 -2.69 4.80
N ILE A 63 20.37 -1.58 4.11
CA ILE A 63 19.27 -0.74 3.61
C ILE A 63 19.16 -0.97 2.12
N VAL A 64 17.95 -1.19 1.64
CA VAL A 64 17.66 -1.20 0.20
C VAL A 64 17.78 0.23 -0.30
N GLN A 65 18.74 0.46 -1.19
CA GLN A 65 19.06 1.77 -1.74
C GLN A 65 18.03 2.19 -2.81
N ASP A 66 18.05 3.45 -3.21
CA ASP A 66 17.13 4.01 -4.21
C ASP A 66 17.23 3.31 -5.58
N ASP A 67 18.41 2.73 -5.89
CA ASP A 67 18.61 1.91 -7.10
C ASP A 67 18.04 0.49 -6.96
N GLY A 68 17.35 0.19 -5.87
CA GLY A 68 16.73 -1.11 -5.59
C GLY A 68 17.71 -2.20 -5.17
N THR A 69 18.97 -1.86 -4.86
CA THR A 69 20.00 -2.83 -4.46
C THR A 69 20.37 -2.71 -2.99
N ILE A 70 20.95 -3.77 -2.43
CA ILE A 70 21.74 -3.71 -1.20
C ILE A 70 23.21 -3.86 -1.57
N ARG A 71 24.10 -3.33 -0.74
CA ARG A 71 25.55 -3.46 -0.93
C ARG A 71 26.14 -4.36 0.15
N MET A 72 26.67 -5.50 -0.26
CA MET A 72 27.29 -6.48 0.62
C MET A 72 28.79 -6.61 0.35
N LEU A 73 29.55 -6.92 1.39
CA LEU A 73 30.95 -7.29 1.22
C LEU A 73 31.07 -8.52 0.31
N MET A 74 32.19 -8.70 -0.34
CA MET A 74 32.53 -9.80 -1.26
C MET A 74 31.74 -9.82 -2.56
N ILE A 75 30.40 -9.69 -2.52
CA ILE A 75 29.52 -9.85 -3.70
C ILE A 75 29.01 -8.51 -4.27
N GLY A 76 29.32 -7.38 -3.61
CA GLY A 76 29.02 -6.04 -4.11
C GLY A 76 27.53 -5.70 -4.11
N LYS A 77 27.01 -5.24 -5.24
CA LYS A 77 25.60 -4.88 -5.39
C LYS A 77 24.73 -6.12 -5.63
N VAL A 78 23.70 -6.28 -4.81
CA VAL A 78 22.73 -7.38 -4.89
C VAL A 78 21.33 -6.78 -5.14
N PRO A 79 20.62 -7.12 -6.22
CA PRO A 79 19.26 -6.70 -6.45
C PRO A 79 18.34 -7.17 -5.32
N ALA A 80 17.54 -6.27 -4.76
CA ALA A 80 16.65 -6.54 -3.63
C ALA A 80 15.21 -6.09 -3.90
N ALA A 81 15.02 -4.94 -4.56
CA ALA A 81 13.70 -4.40 -4.83
C ALA A 81 12.85 -5.37 -5.69
N GLY A 82 11.57 -5.50 -5.33
CA GLY A 82 10.63 -6.41 -5.99
C GLY A 82 10.77 -7.89 -5.59
N LEU A 83 11.78 -8.25 -4.82
CA LEU A 83 11.97 -9.60 -4.30
C LEU A 83 11.31 -9.77 -2.94
N THR A 84 10.94 -11.00 -2.59
CA THR A 84 10.64 -11.34 -1.20
C THR A 84 11.93 -11.56 -0.41
N SER A 85 11.86 -11.54 0.92
CA SER A 85 13.02 -11.84 1.78
C SER A 85 13.64 -13.21 1.45
N GLU A 86 12.80 -14.19 1.16
CA GLU A 86 13.23 -15.55 0.79
C GLU A 86 13.95 -15.58 -0.56
N MET A 87 13.39 -14.89 -1.57
CA MET A 87 14.04 -14.78 -2.88
C MET A 87 15.38 -14.06 -2.79
N LEU A 88 15.46 -12.98 -1.99
CA LEU A 88 16.72 -12.27 -1.76
C LEU A 88 17.75 -13.17 -1.07
N ALA A 89 17.33 -13.95 -0.07
CA ALA A 89 18.21 -14.90 0.60
C ALA A 89 18.79 -15.94 -0.38
N GLY A 90 17.94 -16.46 -1.29
CA GLY A 90 18.35 -17.37 -2.35
C GLY A 90 19.36 -16.73 -3.32
N ASN A 91 19.10 -15.49 -3.75
CA ASN A 91 20.01 -14.75 -4.64
C ASN A 91 21.39 -14.50 -4.00
N ILE A 92 21.40 -14.09 -2.73
CA ILE A 92 22.65 -13.89 -1.99
C ILE A 92 23.42 -15.21 -1.90
N ALA A 93 22.73 -16.31 -1.55
CA ALA A 93 23.38 -17.63 -1.47
C ALA A 93 23.96 -18.05 -2.80
N GLU A 94 23.25 -17.81 -3.91
CA GLU A 94 23.77 -18.14 -5.24
C GLU A 94 25.00 -17.32 -5.63
N MET A 95 24.96 -15.98 -5.35
CA MET A 95 26.10 -15.11 -5.64
C MET A 95 27.35 -15.49 -4.82
N LEU A 96 27.17 -15.86 -3.53
CA LEU A 96 28.27 -16.33 -2.68
C LEU A 96 28.86 -17.66 -3.18
N ARG A 97 28.02 -18.56 -3.69
CA ARG A 97 28.44 -19.84 -4.28
C ARG A 97 29.16 -19.63 -5.61
N ALA A 98 28.58 -18.82 -6.51
CA ALA A 98 29.16 -18.55 -7.82
C ALA A 98 30.52 -17.84 -7.72
N GLY A 99 30.66 -16.93 -6.75
CA GLY A 99 31.94 -16.27 -6.42
C GLY A 99 32.95 -17.17 -5.72
N ARG A 100 32.61 -18.41 -5.40
CA ARG A 100 33.41 -19.38 -4.64
C ARG A 100 33.85 -18.90 -3.24
N TYR A 101 33.08 -17.96 -2.67
CA TYR A 101 33.32 -17.47 -1.32
C TYR A 101 32.89 -18.49 -0.27
N ILE A 102 31.70 -19.11 -0.48
CA ILE A 102 31.18 -20.13 0.43
C ILE A 102 30.55 -21.27 -0.42
N THR A 103 30.92 -22.49 -0.11
CA THR A 103 30.49 -23.67 -0.89
C THR A 103 29.00 -24.01 -0.64
N LYS A 104 28.54 -23.89 0.61
CA LYS A 104 27.15 -24.17 1.03
C LYS A 104 26.64 -23.01 1.91
N PRO A 105 26.36 -21.85 1.31
CA PRO A 105 25.88 -20.71 2.09
C PRO A 105 24.45 -20.97 2.58
N PHE A 106 24.19 -20.69 3.85
CA PHE A 106 22.87 -20.60 4.43
C PHE A 106 22.62 -19.14 4.80
N VAL A 107 21.65 -18.53 4.14
CA VAL A 107 21.35 -17.10 4.27
C VAL A 107 19.93 -16.93 4.80
N SER A 108 19.77 -16.06 5.81
CA SER A 108 18.49 -15.62 6.32
C SER A 108 18.36 -14.12 6.13
N VAL A 109 17.21 -13.66 5.64
CA VAL A 109 16.87 -12.24 5.45
C VAL A 109 15.58 -11.95 6.19
N SER A 110 15.62 -10.97 7.08
CA SER A 110 14.45 -10.48 7.82
C SER A 110 14.31 -8.98 7.63
N VAL A 111 13.07 -8.49 7.47
CA VAL A 111 12.80 -7.04 7.43
C VAL A 111 12.71 -6.54 8.87
N VAL A 112 13.56 -5.58 9.23
CA VAL A 112 13.61 -4.97 10.56
C VAL A 112 12.69 -3.76 10.63
N THR A 113 12.73 -2.93 9.59
CA THR A 113 11.90 -1.73 9.48
C THR A 113 11.38 -1.62 8.06
N TYR A 114 10.06 -1.54 7.94
CA TYR A 114 9.39 -1.31 6.69
C TYR A 114 9.35 0.18 6.35
N ARG A 115 9.14 0.51 5.10
CA ARG A 115 8.79 1.86 4.68
C ARG A 115 7.53 2.34 5.43
N PRO A 116 7.42 3.64 5.72
CA PRO A 116 6.22 4.17 6.35
C PRO A 116 5.01 4.05 5.41
N PHE A 117 3.81 4.15 5.96
CA PHE A 117 2.61 4.50 5.22
C PHE A 117 2.25 5.96 5.48
N TYR A 118 1.39 6.51 4.64
CA TYR A 118 0.94 7.89 4.74
C TYR A 118 -0.56 7.92 4.96
N ILE A 119 -1.03 8.80 5.83
CA ILE A 119 -2.46 9.02 6.04
C ILE A 119 -2.77 10.51 5.98
N LEU A 120 -3.84 10.86 5.26
CA LEU A 120 -4.25 12.24 5.02
C LEU A 120 -5.76 12.35 4.87
N GLY A 121 -6.26 13.60 4.81
CA GLY A 121 -7.69 13.90 4.79
C GLY A 121 -8.25 14.06 6.20
N GLU A 122 -9.45 13.54 6.45
CA GLU A 122 -10.21 13.77 7.66
C GLU A 122 -9.76 12.88 8.84
N VAL A 123 -8.50 13.04 9.24
CA VAL A 123 -7.92 12.47 10.47
C VAL A 123 -7.33 13.58 11.34
N ALA A 124 -7.22 13.33 12.64
CA ALA A 124 -6.77 14.37 13.58
C ALA A 124 -5.30 14.78 13.35
N ARG A 125 -4.43 13.85 12.94
CA ARG A 125 -3.01 14.11 12.66
C ARG A 125 -2.60 13.44 11.35
N PRO A 126 -2.76 14.13 10.19
CA PRO A 126 -2.23 13.64 8.92
C PRO A 126 -0.69 13.56 8.96
N GLY A 127 -0.10 12.57 8.28
CA GLY A 127 1.35 12.42 8.24
C GLY A 127 1.82 11.05 7.78
N ALA A 128 3.13 10.82 7.91
CA ALA A 128 3.79 9.55 7.69
C ALA A 128 3.89 8.79 9.02
N TYR A 129 3.60 7.50 8.99
CA TYR A 129 3.58 6.62 10.17
C TYR A 129 4.35 5.33 9.92
N PRO A 130 5.02 4.78 10.93
CA PRO A 130 5.72 3.52 10.80
C PRO A 130 4.72 2.39 10.53
N TYR A 131 5.04 1.55 9.56
CA TYR A 131 4.24 0.37 9.27
C TYR A 131 4.64 -0.78 10.19
N ALA A 132 3.65 -1.50 10.68
CA ALA A 132 3.82 -2.79 11.35
C ALA A 132 3.05 -3.88 10.59
N SER A 133 3.63 -5.08 10.60
CA SER A 133 3.02 -6.24 9.93
C SER A 133 1.59 -6.51 10.42
N GLY A 134 0.67 -6.69 9.48
CA GLY A 134 -0.73 -6.99 9.78
C GLY A 134 -1.60 -5.76 10.08
N MET A 135 -1.09 -4.55 9.92
CA MET A 135 -1.87 -3.32 10.11
C MET A 135 -3.05 -3.24 9.15
N ARG A 136 -4.11 -2.60 9.63
CA ARG A 136 -5.33 -2.31 8.89
C ARG A 136 -5.58 -0.81 8.86
N VAL A 137 -6.48 -0.38 7.99
CA VAL A 137 -6.91 1.03 7.91
C VAL A 137 -7.31 1.59 9.28
N LEU A 138 -8.06 0.81 10.07
CA LEU A 138 -8.48 1.25 11.39
C LEU A 138 -7.29 1.51 12.34
N SER A 139 -6.25 0.67 12.29
CA SER A 139 -5.01 0.88 13.05
C SER A 139 -4.30 2.16 12.61
N ALA A 140 -4.21 2.39 11.30
CA ALA A 140 -3.60 3.60 10.75
C ALA A 140 -4.34 4.87 11.17
N VAL A 141 -5.67 4.83 11.21
CA VAL A 141 -6.49 5.94 11.71
C VAL A 141 -6.26 6.17 13.21
N ALA A 142 -6.11 5.09 14.00
CA ALA A 142 -5.81 5.20 15.43
C ALA A 142 -4.44 5.86 15.67
N ASP A 143 -3.42 5.50 14.90
CA ASP A 143 -2.10 6.14 14.95
C ASP A 143 -2.16 7.63 14.60
N ALA A 144 -3.05 7.99 13.66
CA ALA A 144 -3.34 9.38 13.29
C ALA A 144 -4.27 10.11 14.28
N ALA A 145 -4.44 9.56 15.50
CA ALA A 145 -5.28 10.11 16.58
C ALA A 145 -6.79 10.16 16.28
N GLY A 146 -7.24 9.30 15.36
CA GLY A 146 -8.67 9.11 15.05
C GLY A 146 -9.19 10.00 13.92
N TYR A 147 -10.46 9.83 13.64
CA TYR A 147 -11.19 10.61 12.64
C TYR A 147 -11.54 12.01 13.12
N THR A 148 -11.63 12.98 12.20
CA THR A 148 -12.30 14.24 12.50
C THR A 148 -13.82 14.08 12.51
N TYR A 149 -14.55 15.11 12.97
CA TYR A 149 -16.02 15.08 12.95
C TYR A 149 -16.62 15.10 11.53
N ARG A 150 -15.83 15.47 10.53
CA ARG A 150 -16.25 15.52 9.11
C ARG A 150 -15.91 14.23 8.35
N ALA A 151 -15.22 13.29 8.97
CA ALA A 151 -14.75 12.09 8.30
C ALA A 151 -15.90 11.19 7.81
N ASN A 152 -15.72 10.67 6.60
CA ASN A 152 -16.48 9.51 6.15
C ASN A 152 -15.81 8.24 6.74
N GLN A 153 -16.53 7.57 7.63
CA GLN A 153 -16.03 6.38 8.32
C GLN A 153 -16.39 5.06 7.62
N ASN A 154 -17.08 5.12 6.48
CA ASN A 154 -17.53 3.92 5.76
C ASN A 154 -16.43 3.34 4.86
N PHE A 155 -15.56 4.20 4.32
CA PHE A 155 -14.47 3.78 3.43
C PHE A 155 -13.34 4.81 3.44
N VAL A 156 -12.21 4.37 2.94
CA VAL A 156 -11.05 5.21 2.60
C VAL A 156 -10.65 4.97 1.14
N VAL A 157 -9.88 5.87 0.59
CA VAL A 157 -9.19 5.66 -0.68
C VAL A 157 -7.73 5.33 -0.37
N ILE A 158 -7.25 4.20 -0.89
CA ILE A 158 -5.84 3.80 -0.78
C ILE A 158 -5.21 3.95 -2.15
N THR A 159 -4.14 4.73 -2.24
CA THR A 159 -3.26 4.75 -3.39
C THR A 159 -2.12 3.77 -3.14
N ARG A 160 -2.02 2.73 -3.96
CA ARG A 160 -1.00 1.69 -3.94
C ARG A 160 -0.39 1.52 -5.31
N ASP A 161 0.92 1.58 -5.43
CA ASP A 161 1.65 1.51 -6.72
C ASP A 161 1.10 2.51 -7.76
N GLY A 162 0.74 3.72 -7.30
CA GLY A 162 0.18 4.79 -8.14
C GLY A 162 -1.26 4.59 -8.59
N LYS A 163 -1.98 3.58 -8.05
CA LYS A 163 -3.39 3.30 -8.38
C LYS A 163 -4.27 3.53 -7.17
N ASP A 164 -5.33 4.30 -7.38
CA ASP A 164 -6.36 4.54 -6.37
C ASP A 164 -7.36 3.39 -6.32
N GLY A 165 -7.72 2.98 -5.11
CA GLY A 165 -8.76 2.00 -4.88
C GLY A 165 -9.54 2.29 -3.60
N ARG A 166 -10.81 1.89 -3.57
CA ARG A 166 -11.67 2.01 -2.41
C ARG A 166 -11.43 0.86 -1.44
N ALA A 167 -11.30 1.15 -0.15
CA ALA A 167 -11.11 0.16 0.89
C ALA A 167 -12.01 0.42 2.10
N GLY A 168 -12.50 -0.64 2.70
CA GLY A 168 -13.18 -0.56 4.00
C GLY A 168 -12.19 -0.39 5.15
N VAL A 169 -12.69 0.00 6.31
CA VAL A 169 -11.86 0.26 7.51
C VAL A 169 -11.12 -0.97 8.06
N LEU A 170 -11.57 -2.17 7.70
CA LEU A 170 -10.89 -3.42 8.07
C LEU A 170 -9.91 -3.93 7.00
N ALA A 171 -9.78 -3.22 5.89
CA ALA A 171 -8.83 -3.59 4.85
C ALA A 171 -7.40 -3.50 5.38
N SER A 172 -6.57 -4.44 4.94
CA SER A 172 -5.14 -4.45 5.27
C SER A 172 -4.41 -3.40 4.45
N ILE A 173 -3.49 -2.70 5.10
CA ILE A 173 -2.60 -1.75 4.46
C ILE A 173 -1.23 -2.38 4.20
N GLN A 174 -0.45 -1.75 3.36
CA GLN A 174 0.93 -2.13 3.03
C GLN A 174 1.88 -0.96 3.28
N PRO A 175 3.19 -1.24 3.42
CA PRO A 175 4.19 -0.17 3.38
C PRO A 175 4.06 0.64 2.09
N ASP A 176 4.25 1.96 2.21
CA ASP A 176 4.13 2.93 1.12
C ASP A 176 2.71 3.22 0.63
N ASP A 177 1.67 2.63 1.25
CA ASP A 177 0.29 3.01 0.96
C ASP A 177 0.04 4.48 1.36
N ILE A 178 -0.68 5.20 0.52
CA ILE A 178 -1.23 6.51 0.85
C ILE A 178 -2.72 6.34 1.13
N ILE A 179 -3.12 6.53 2.38
CA ILE A 179 -4.49 6.37 2.85
C ILE A 179 -5.13 7.75 2.90
N ARG A 180 -6.19 7.98 2.15
CA ARG A 180 -6.96 9.22 2.17
C ARG A 180 -8.33 8.96 2.79
N VAL A 181 -8.60 9.62 3.90
CA VAL A 181 -9.91 9.62 4.56
C VAL A 181 -10.76 10.73 3.95
N PRO A 182 -11.82 10.43 3.20
CA PRO A 182 -12.65 11.45 2.58
C PRO A 182 -13.55 12.13 3.61
N GLU A 183 -13.99 13.32 3.26
CA GLU A 183 -15.06 14.01 3.97
C GLU A 183 -16.41 13.33 3.71
N ARG A 184 -17.29 13.32 4.70
CA ARG A 184 -18.69 12.90 4.49
C ARG A 184 -19.50 14.07 3.92
N TYR A 185 -20.28 13.77 2.90
CA TYR A 185 -21.31 14.68 2.39
C TYR A 185 -22.66 14.29 2.99
N PHE A 186 -23.42 15.30 3.35
CA PHE A 186 -24.77 15.19 3.92
C PHE A 186 -25.83 15.20 2.81
#